data_198a69670eb785158c90a59846b7552c
#
_entry.id   198a69670eb785158c90a59846b7552c
#
_cell.length_a   1.000
_cell.length_b   1.000
_cell.length_c   1.000
_cell.angle_alpha   90.00
_cell.angle_beta   90.00
_cell.angle_gamma   90.00
#
_symmetry.space_group_name_H-M   'P 1'
#
loop_
_entity.id
_entity.type
_entity.pdbx_description
1 polymer ?
#
loop_
_entity_poly.entity_id
_entity_poly.type
_entity_poly.pdbx_seq_one_letter_code
_entity_poly.pdbx_strand_id
1 'polypeptide(L)'
;MKIQKVRCHIVALLCSLLLCITAASAQNRQNTDTSKIFALNDLQMMVFRYHPIIKQAALLTEAARANVLQSLGYFDPNLKANFGRKLFGGTDYYNHWTSELKVPLWLAGADLKIGYDRNVGYYTNPETRTSTAGLTGIGLTVPLGQGLIIDARRNTLRQSKIMVQYAEAERVKQINSTWYQIAKDYWGWYYAHRQLALTIEGVELAQRRFKAVSTQTQIGDKASIDSVEAYVTVQERLIQLEKNKIELLNARLVLSNHLWNEQGNPLELPENAVPQLVDGNIERVGNLVLDTLVRQAAVQHPEILKLRSKGGQLAIERAYRQELLKPKINISGSLISSRRNFGGYVPDYYDFNWNNHKIGLEFAFPLFLRAERGKLREVKIKQQELNFDLQQSGREISNNIRTSYNDLQAYQSQLQVQVQSIKNQSLLLQGENQKFELGESTLFLINSRETKLIDMRIKLESMISGYQKTLAELYYKAGTRQVL
;
A
#
# COMPACT_ATOMS: atom_id res chain seq x y z
N MET A 1 -11.68 36.51 68.90
CA MET A 1 -11.93 35.41 67.87
C MET A 1 -11.62 35.82 66.46
N LYS A 2 -11.33 37.05 66.06
CA LYS A 2 -10.96 37.49 64.70
C LYS A 2 -9.46 37.45 64.38
N ILE A 3 -8.58 37.50 65.35
CA ILE A 3 -7.11 37.53 65.15
C ILE A 3 -6.54 36.15 64.88
N GLN A 4 -7.17 35.08 65.38
CA GLN A 4 -6.72 33.70 65.18
C GLN A 4 -7.02 33.15 63.75
N LYS A 5 -8.11 33.63 63.11
CA LYS A 5 -8.44 33.24 61.72
C LYS A 5 -7.49 33.87 60.69
N VAL A 6 -6.97 35.07 60.91
CA VAL A 6 -6.02 35.77 60.01
C VAL A 6 -4.64 35.06 60.04
N ARG A 7 -4.20 34.60 61.23
CA ARG A 7 -2.93 33.85 61.35
C ARG A 7 -2.98 32.50 60.64
N CYS A 8 -4.11 31.76 60.66
CA CYS A 8 -4.26 30.52 59.93
C CYS A 8 -4.22 30.73 58.40
N HIS A 9 -4.79 31.79 57.88
CA HIS A 9 -4.77 32.06 56.44
C HIS A 9 -3.39 32.49 55.90
N ILE A 10 -2.60 33.24 56.73
CA ILE A 10 -1.24 33.62 56.36
C ILE A 10 -0.29 32.41 56.37
N VAL A 11 -0.44 31.50 57.32
CA VAL A 11 0.34 30.24 57.38
C VAL A 11 -0.04 29.31 56.19
N ALA A 12 -1.32 29.21 55.86
CA ALA A 12 -1.77 28.41 54.70
C ALA A 12 -1.25 29.02 53.36
N LEU A 13 -1.20 30.34 53.22
CA LEU A 13 -0.65 31.01 52.02
C LEU A 13 0.88 30.87 51.93
N LEU A 14 1.59 30.89 53.04
CA LEU A 14 3.04 30.64 53.08
C LEU A 14 3.39 29.17 52.80
N CYS A 15 2.59 28.20 53.26
CA CYS A 15 2.76 26.78 52.91
C CYS A 15 2.46 26.51 51.44
N SER A 16 1.44 27.15 50.83
CA SER A 16 1.16 27.03 49.41
C SER A 16 2.25 27.65 48.54
N LEU A 17 2.85 28.75 48.96
CA LEU A 17 3.98 29.39 48.25
C LEU A 17 5.26 28.53 48.34
N LEU A 18 5.53 27.89 49.47
CA LEU A 18 6.67 26.95 49.62
C LEU A 18 6.46 25.66 48.80
N LEU A 19 5.23 25.15 48.67
CA LEU A 19 4.94 24.01 47.81
C LEU A 19 5.09 24.33 46.31
N CYS A 20 4.78 25.57 45.89
CA CYS A 20 5.01 26.01 44.50
C CYS A 20 6.50 26.18 44.17
N ILE A 21 7.34 26.57 45.12
CA ILE A 21 8.79 26.73 44.94
C ILE A 21 9.47 25.36 44.82
N THR A 22 9.00 24.33 45.58
CA THR A 22 9.52 22.96 45.46
C THR A 22 9.06 22.26 44.19
N ALA A 23 7.87 22.59 43.66
CA ALA A 23 7.42 22.08 42.38
C ALA A 23 8.18 22.67 41.16
N ALA A 24 8.59 23.95 41.26
CA ALA A 24 9.39 24.59 40.21
C ALA A 24 10.85 24.07 40.16
N SER A 25 11.38 23.59 41.30
CA SER A 25 12.73 22.98 41.35
C SER A 25 12.78 21.53 40.92
N ALA A 26 11.64 20.86 40.85
CA ALA A 26 11.56 19.44 40.38
C ALA A 26 11.46 19.33 38.84
N GLN A 27 11.27 20.43 38.11
CA GLN A 27 11.15 20.42 36.65
C GLN A 27 12.49 20.63 35.93
N ASN A 28 13.57 20.88 36.67
CA ASN A 28 14.91 20.88 36.12
C ASN A 28 15.63 19.54 36.35
N ARG A 29 14.91 18.42 36.04
CA ARG A 29 15.57 17.17 35.79
C ARG A 29 16.34 17.32 34.48
N GLN A 30 17.62 17.46 34.61
CA GLN A 30 18.59 17.20 33.55
C GLN A 30 18.05 16.08 32.65
N ASN A 31 17.64 16.45 31.42
CA ASN A 31 17.65 15.52 30.31
C ASN A 31 19.10 15.03 30.24
N THR A 32 19.42 13.95 30.90
CA THR A 32 20.57 13.14 30.52
C THR A 32 20.27 12.76 29.10
N ASP A 33 21.04 13.34 28.20
CA ASP A 33 20.99 13.17 26.74
C ASP A 33 21.48 11.76 26.41
N THR A 34 20.73 10.76 26.93
CA THR A 34 20.95 9.36 26.60
C THR A 34 20.48 9.16 25.17
N SER A 35 21.45 9.06 24.28
CA SER A 35 21.19 8.74 22.88
C SER A 35 20.28 7.50 22.79
N LYS A 36 19.12 7.66 22.17
CA LYS A 36 18.16 6.56 21.99
C LYS A 36 18.45 5.87 20.66
N ILE A 37 18.89 4.63 20.73
CA ILE A 37 19.06 3.81 19.53
C ILE A 37 17.68 3.60 18.89
N PHE A 38 17.58 3.95 17.60
CA PHE A 38 16.39 3.74 16.78
C PHE A 38 16.75 2.75 15.66
N ALA A 39 16.33 1.49 15.85
CA ALA A 39 16.63 0.42 14.92
C ALA A 39 15.64 0.38 13.74
N LEU A 40 16.05 -0.24 12.63
CA LEU A 40 15.16 -0.44 11.47
C LEU A 40 13.93 -1.29 11.85
N ASN A 41 14.08 -2.21 12.80
CA ASN A 41 12.97 -3.03 13.30
C ASN A 41 11.92 -2.19 14.07
N ASP A 42 12.36 -1.22 14.87
CA ASP A 42 11.44 -0.31 15.57
C ASP A 42 10.62 0.51 14.57
N LEU A 43 11.30 1.02 13.53
CA LEU A 43 10.66 1.73 12.42
C LEU A 43 9.66 0.82 11.70
N GLN A 44 10.02 -0.43 11.45
CA GLN A 44 9.13 -1.40 10.82
C GLN A 44 7.85 -1.60 11.62
N MET A 45 7.95 -1.82 12.92
CA MET A 45 6.78 -2.00 13.79
C MET A 45 5.85 -0.78 13.77
N MET A 46 6.41 0.44 13.87
CA MET A 46 5.63 1.68 13.83
C MET A 46 4.93 1.87 12.48
N VAL A 47 5.65 1.67 11.38
CA VAL A 47 5.13 1.85 10.01
C VAL A 47 3.98 0.89 9.74
N PHE A 48 4.15 -0.41 10.01
CA PHE A 48 3.09 -1.38 9.73
C PHE A 48 1.84 -1.17 10.58
N ARG A 49 1.98 -0.55 11.73
CA ARG A 49 0.85 -0.30 12.65
C ARG A 49 0.14 1.03 12.37
N TYR A 50 0.88 2.09 12.05
CA TYR A 50 0.33 3.44 12.09
C TYR A 50 0.40 4.19 10.76
N HIS A 51 1.28 3.80 9.82
CA HIS A 51 1.52 4.58 8.60
C HIS A 51 0.28 4.68 7.69
N PRO A 52 -0.12 5.89 7.25
CA PRO A 52 -1.34 6.11 6.47
C PRO A 52 -1.41 5.30 5.18
N ILE A 53 -0.31 5.18 4.43
CA ILE A 53 -0.27 4.42 3.16
C ILE A 53 -0.51 2.92 3.41
N ILE A 54 -0.05 2.36 4.53
CA ILE A 54 -0.33 0.96 4.89
C ILE A 54 -1.82 0.77 5.20
N LYS A 55 -2.43 1.72 5.92
CA LYS A 55 -3.88 1.73 6.17
C LYS A 55 -4.65 1.90 4.87
N GLN A 56 -4.24 2.82 4.00
CA GLN A 56 -4.83 3.03 2.67
C GLN A 56 -4.74 1.76 1.80
N ALA A 57 -3.60 1.05 1.81
CA ALA A 57 -3.45 -0.20 1.09
C ALA A 57 -4.46 -1.28 1.55
N ALA A 58 -4.81 -1.32 2.83
CA ALA A 58 -5.84 -2.24 3.34
C ALA A 58 -7.22 -1.95 2.74
N LEU A 59 -7.56 -0.68 2.47
CA LEU A 59 -8.83 -0.27 1.87
C LEU A 59 -9.02 -0.78 0.43
N LEU A 60 -7.94 -1.11 -0.29
CA LEU A 60 -8.04 -1.68 -1.64
C LEU A 60 -8.82 -3.01 -1.64
N THR A 61 -8.55 -3.87 -0.67
CA THR A 61 -9.25 -5.15 -0.55
C THR A 61 -10.70 -4.95 -0.08
N GLU A 62 -10.94 -3.98 0.79
CA GLU A 62 -12.30 -3.64 1.25
C GLU A 62 -13.13 -3.05 0.10
N ALA A 63 -12.56 -2.15 -0.70
CA ALA A 63 -13.22 -1.62 -1.90
C ALA A 63 -13.57 -2.74 -2.90
N ALA A 64 -12.66 -3.71 -3.10
CA ALA A 64 -12.94 -4.86 -3.95
C ALA A 64 -14.07 -5.75 -3.37
N ARG A 65 -14.16 -5.93 -2.06
CA ARG A 65 -15.28 -6.64 -1.40
C ARG A 65 -16.58 -5.87 -1.52
N ALA A 66 -16.56 -4.54 -1.41
CA ALA A 66 -17.73 -3.70 -1.65
C ALA A 66 -18.25 -3.86 -3.10
N ASN A 67 -17.37 -3.97 -4.10
CA ASN A 67 -17.74 -4.28 -5.47
C ASN A 67 -18.39 -5.68 -5.63
N VAL A 68 -17.96 -6.67 -4.83
CA VAL A 68 -18.63 -7.98 -4.78
C VAL A 68 -20.05 -7.81 -4.22
N LEU A 69 -20.23 -7.04 -3.13
CA LEU A 69 -21.56 -6.76 -2.56
C LEU A 69 -22.44 -6.03 -3.58
N GLN A 70 -21.92 -5.03 -4.28
CA GLN A 70 -22.65 -4.35 -5.37
C GLN A 70 -23.07 -5.34 -6.47
N SER A 71 -22.20 -6.29 -6.81
CA SER A 71 -22.50 -7.31 -7.83
C SER A 71 -23.55 -8.33 -7.36
N LEU A 72 -23.65 -8.58 -6.06
CA LEU A 72 -24.71 -9.38 -5.46
C LEU A 72 -26.07 -8.67 -5.57
N GLY A 73 -26.10 -7.33 -5.56
CA GLY A 73 -27.33 -6.54 -5.74
C GLY A 73 -28.05 -6.81 -7.05
N TYR A 74 -27.38 -7.35 -8.06
CA TYR A 74 -28.08 -7.82 -9.29
C TYR A 74 -28.99 -9.05 -9.06
N PHE A 75 -28.88 -9.69 -7.90
CA PHE A 75 -29.72 -10.80 -7.48
C PHE A 75 -30.77 -10.40 -6.45
N ASP A 76 -30.82 -9.11 -6.07
CA ASP A 76 -31.79 -8.64 -5.09
C ASP A 76 -33.20 -8.68 -5.69
N PRO A 77 -34.20 -9.05 -4.88
CA PRO A 77 -35.59 -8.93 -5.26
C PRO A 77 -35.93 -7.48 -5.62
N ASN A 78 -36.62 -7.30 -6.73
CA ASN A 78 -37.02 -5.99 -7.20
C ASN A 78 -38.55 -5.87 -7.21
N LEU A 79 -39.07 -4.97 -6.40
CA LEU A 79 -40.49 -4.64 -6.38
C LEU A 79 -40.76 -3.42 -7.26
N LYS A 80 -41.60 -3.58 -8.26
CA LYS A 80 -42.09 -2.51 -9.12
C LYS A 80 -43.61 -2.35 -8.96
N ALA A 81 -44.07 -1.13 -8.88
CA ALA A 81 -45.49 -0.80 -8.89
C ALA A 81 -45.73 0.35 -9.86
N ASN A 82 -46.71 0.20 -10.72
CA ASN A 82 -47.15 1.24 -11.65
C ASN A 82 -48.66 1.46 -11.51
N PHE A 83 -49.06 2.72 -11.48
CA PHE A 83 -50.46 3.12 -11.48
C PHE A 83 -50.68 4.16 -12.58
N GLY A 84 -51.72 3.97 -13.35
CA GLY A 84 -52.15 4.92 -14.37
C GLY A 84 -53.68 4.93 -14.50
N ARG A 85 -54.27 6.10 -14.53
CA ARG A 85 -55.71 6.29 -14.78
C ARG A 85 -55.88 7.42 -15.78
N LYS A 86 -56.79 7.21 -16.76
CA LYS A 86 -57.21 8.25 -17.69
C LYS A 86 -58.72 8.41 -17.62
N LEU A 87 -59.17 9.59 -17.19
CA LEU A 87 -60.53 10.06 -17.22
C LEU A 87 -60.64 11.18 -18.27
N PHE A 88 -61.54 11.05 -19.22
CA PHE A 88 -61.77 12.08 -20.24
C PHE A 88 -63.24 12.13 -20.65
N GLY A 89 -63.78 13.33 -20.67
CA GLY A 89 -65.18 13.52 -21.02
C GLY A 89 -66.18 12.74 -20.14
N GLY A 90 -65.90 12.58 -18.84
CA GLY A 90 -66.71 11.82 -17.90
C GLY A 90 -66.56 10.29 -18.00
N THR A 91 -65.76 9.80 -18.98
CA THR A 91 -65.57 8.37 -19.21
C THR A 91 -64.17 7.91 -18.63
N ASP A 92 -64.25 6.84 -17.86
CA ASP A 92 -62.98 6.19 -17.34
C ASP A 92 -62.39 5.34 -18.45
N TYR A 93 -61.38 5.86 -19.14
CA TYR A 93 -60.73 5.20 -20.29
C TYR A 93 -60.01 3.96 -19.87
N TYR A 94 -59.15 4.09 -18.84
CA TYR A 94 -58.46 2.99 -18.21
C TYR A 94 -58.09 3.35 -16.76
N ASN A 95 -58.04 2.34 -15.92
CA ASN A 95 -57.51 2.35 -14.57
C ASN A 95 -56.65 1.09 -14.43
N HIS A 96 -55.36 1.29 -14.53
CA HIS A 96 -54.37 0.23 -14.60
C HIS A 96 -53.43 0.30 -13.37
N TRP A 97 -53.35 -0.78 -12.64
CA TRP A 97 -52.44 -0.96 -11.52
C TRP A 97 -51.69 -2.27 -11.74
N THR A 98 -50.34 -2.19 -11.81
CA THR A 98 -49.45 -3.36 -11.84
C THR A 98 -48.46 -3.29 -10.68
N SER A 99 -48.29 -4.41 -10.00
CA SER A 99 -47.21 -4.62 -9.01
C SER A 99 -46.53 -5.94 -9.35
N GLU A 100 -45.20 -5.93 -9.45
CA GLU A 100 -44.41 -7.10 -9.76
C GLU A 100 -43.22 -7.18 -8.78
N LEU A 101 -43.14 -8.28 -8.04
CA LEU A 101 -41.93 -8.69 -7.32
C LEU A 101 -41.16 -9.68 -8.19
N LYS A 102 -40.02 -9.25 -8.69
CA LYS A 102 -39.09 -10.07 -9.47
C LYS A 102 -37.93 -10.53 -8.57
N VAL A 103 -37.75 -11.84 -8.42
CA VAL A 103 -36.70 -12.47 -7.65
C VAL A 103 -35.78 -13.21 -8.61
N PRO A 104 -34.57 -12.67 -8.91
CA PRO A 104 -33.59 -13.37 -9.72
C PRO A 104 -33.04 -14.59 -8.99
N LEU A 105 -33.10 -15.76 -9.62
CA LEU A 105 -32.58 -16.98 -9.04
C LEU A 105 -31.15 -17.24 -9.53
N TRP A 106 -30.33 -17.77 -8.63
CA TRP A 106 -28.97 -18.18 -8.97
C TRP A 106 -28.93 -19.37 -9.96
N LEU A 107 -29.91 -20.26 -9.82
CA LEU A 107 -30.00 -21.49 -10.63
C LEU A 107 -30.44 -21.16 -12.04
N ALA A 108 -29.66 -21.59 -13.03
CA ALA A 108 -29.98 -21.50 -14.46
C ALA A 108 -30.30 -20.08 -14.99
N GLY A 109 -30.03 -19.02 -14.22
CA GLY A 109 -30.40 -17.65 -14.61
C GLY A 109 -31.90 -17.38 -14.64
N ALA A 110 -32.69 -18.20 -13.96
CA ALA A 110 -34.14 -18.08 -13.90
C ALA A 110 -34.56 -16.86 -13.07
N ASP A 111 -35.77 -16.34 -13.36
CA ASP A 111 -36.42 -15.27 -12.61
C ASP A 111 -37.76 -15.76 -12.10
N LEU A 112 -37.96 -15.73 -10.78
CA LEU A 112 -39.27 -15.89 -10.15
C LEU A 112 -40.00 -14.54 -10.16
N LYS A 113 -41.25 -14.54 -10.59
CA LYS A 113 -42.12 -13.35 -10.65
C LYS A 113 -43.40 -13.59 -9.89
N ILE A 114 -43.70 -12.67 -8.99
CA ILE A 114 -44.99 -12.60 -8.30
C ILE A 114 -45.59 -11.26 -8.67
N GLY A 115 -46.77 -11.28 -9.29
CA GLY A 115 -47.36 -10.06 -9.82
C GLY A 115 -48.81 -9.93 -9.45
N TYR A 116 -49.25 -8.69 -9.36
CA TYR A 116 -50.66 -8.30 -9.31
C TYR A 116 -50.91 -7.33 -10.46
N ASP A 117 -51.96 -7.60 -11.25
CA ASP A 117 -52.39 -6.78 -12.38
C ASP A 117 -53.88 -6.49 -12.30
N ARG A 118 -54.24 -5.21 -12.33
CA ARG A 118 -55.59 -4.74 -12.41
C ARG A 118 -55.72 -3.73 -13.54
N ASN A 119 -56.47 -4.08 -14.57
CA ASN A 119 -56.67 -3.25 -15.74
C ASN A 119 -58.15 -3.22 -16.09
N VAL A 120 -58.82 -2.13 -15.73
CA VAL A 120 -60.27 -1.93 -15.91
C VAL A 120 -60.51 -0.57 -16.56
N GLY A 121 -61.62 -0.43 -17.31
CA GLY A 121 -61.98 0.80 -17.97
C GLY A 121 -62.74 0.53 -19.30
N TYR A 122 -63.32 1.56 -19.85
CA TYR A 122 -64.16 1.41 -21.04
C TYR A 122 -63.32 1.08 -22.29
N TYR A 123 -62.18 1.71 -22.46
CA TYR A 123 -61.29 1.53 -23.61
C TYR A 123 -60.07 0.63 -23.30
N THR A 124 -60.17 -0.26 -22.32
CA THR A 124 -59.12 -1.26 -22.04
C THR A 124 -59.10 -2.34 -23.11
N ASN A 125 -57.92 -2.69 -23.60
CA ASN A 125 -57.73 -3.80 -24.54
C ASN A 125 -58.29 -5.10 -23.90
N PRO A 126 -59.19 -5.83 -24.60
CA PRO A 126 -59.75 -7.08 -24.09
C PRO A 126 -58.76 -8.12 -23.63
N GLU A 127 -57.60 -8.21 -24.30
CA GLU A 127 -56.51 -9.16 -23.96
C GLU A 127 -55.85 -8.87 -22.60
N THR A 128 -55.84 -7.61 -22.18
CA THR A 128 -55.19 -7.19 -20.94
C THR A 128 -56.21 -6.80 -19.86
N ARG A 129 -57.51 -6.85 -20.16
CA ARG A 129 -58.58 -6.54 -19.24
C ARG A 129 -58.66 -7.59 -18.12
N THR A 130 -58.74 -7.13 -16.89
CA THR A 130 -58.88 -7.99 -15.71
C THR A 130 -60.23 -7.83 -15.07
N SER A 131 -60.53 -8.69 -14.10
CA SER A 131 -61.67 -8.47 -13.19
C SER A 131 -61.44 -7.17 -12.38
N THR A 132 -62.52 -6.63 -11.78
CA THR A 132 -62.41 -5.46 -10.90
C THR A 132 -61.52 -5.72 -9.67
N ALA A 133 -61.43 -6.98 -9.24
CA ALA A 133 -60.55 -7.43 -8.15
C ALA A 133 -59.07 -7.61 -8.58
N GLY A 134 -58.80 -7.53 -9.90
CA GLY A 134 -57.45 -7.80 -10.45
C GLY A 134 -57.13 -9.28 -10.54
N LEU A 135 -55.91 -9.56 -11.01
CA LEU A 135 -55.33 -10.91 -11.14
C LEU A 135 -53.98 -10.94 -10.39
N THR A 136 -53.74 -11.97 -9.62
CA THR A 136 -52.44 -12.27 -9.03
C THR A 136 -51.80 -13.41 -9.77
N GLY A 137 -50.53 -13.30 -10.10
CA GLY A 137 -49.77 -14.34 -10.80
C GLY A 137 -48.50 -14.71 -10.06
N ILE A 138 -48.18 -16.00 -10.06
CA ILE A 138 -46.85 -16.52 -9.65
C ILE A 138 -46.28 -17.25 -10.85
N GLY A 139 -45.11 -16.81 -11.31
CA GLY A 139 -44.51 -17.35 -12.53
C GLY A 139 -42.99 -17.51 -12.44
N LEU A 140 -42.49 -18.36 -13.27
CA LEU A 140 -41.05 -18.62 -13.45
C LEU A 140 -40.68 -18.38 -14.91
N THR A 141 -39.59 -17.65 -15.13
CA THR A 141 -39.00 -17.48 -16.46
C THR A 141 -37.62 -18.15 -16.45
N VAL A 142 -37.41 -19.09 -17.37
CA VAL A 142 -36.16 -19.85 -17.48
C VAL A 142 -35.55 -19.66 -18.86
N PRO A 143 -34.32 -19.19 -18.96
CA PRO A 143 -33.59 -19.18 -20.24
C PRO A 143 -33.13 -20.60 -20.59
N LEU A 144 -33.46 -21.10 -21.78
CA LEU A 144 -33.02 -22.40 -22.29
C LEU A 144 -31.83 -22.29 -23.25
N GLY A 145 -31.54 -21.10 -23.77
CA GLY A 145 -30.43 -20.83 -24.67
C GLY A 145 -29.38 -19.94 -24.01
N GLN A 146 -29.32 -18.70 -24.50
CA GLN A 146 -28.45 -17.67 -23.96
C GLN A 146 -28.80 -17.37 -22.50
N GLY A 147 -27.81 -17.45 -21.60
CA GLY A 147 -27.99 -17.13 -20.17
C GLY A 147 -28.25 -18.34 -19.26
N LEU A 148 -28.34 -19.56 -19.81
CA LEU A 148 -28.53 -20.78 -19.01
C LEU A 148 -27.30 -21.08 -18.14
N ILE A 149 -26.10 -21.09 -18.73
CA ILE A 149 -24.85 -21.44 -18.03
C ILE A 149 -24.27 -20.23 -17.35
N ILE A 150 -24.19 -19.09 -18.05
CA ILE A 150 -23.69 -17.83 -17.51
C ILE A 150 -24.46 -16.66 -18.13
N ASP A 151 -25.05 -15.81 -17.30
CA ASP A 151 -25.68 -14.55 -17.67
C ASP A 151 -24.86 -13.35 -17.21
N ALA A 152 -25.28 -12.14 -17.56
CA ALA A 152 -24.56 -10.92 -17.19
C ALA A 152 -24.36 -10.79 -15.67
N ARG A 153 -25.37 -11.18 -14.85
CA ARG A 153 -25.32 -11.09 -13.38
C ARG A 153 -24.23 -12.01 -12.81
N ARG A 154 -24.22 -13.28 -13.24
CA ARG A 154 -23.22 -14.28 -12.83
C ARG A 154 -21.84 -13.96 -13.37
N ASN A 155 -21.75 -13.42 -14.59
CA ASN A 155 -20.48 -12.95 -15.17
C ASN A 155 -19.87 -11.84 -14.30
N THR A 156 -20.64 -10.78 -14.01
CA THR A 156 -20.18 -9.65 -13.18
C THR A 156 -19.78 -10.10 -11.78
N LEU A 157 -20.59 -10.94 -11.13
CA LEU A 157 -20.28 -11.43 -9.78
C LEU A 157 -19.02 -12.34 -9.76
N ARG A 158 -18.82 -13.21 -10.76
CA ARG A 158 -17.63 -14.05 -10.85
C ARG A 158 -16.38 -13.21 -11.08
N GLN A 159 -16.46 -12.20 -11.94
CA GLN A 159 -15.36 -11.28 -12.19
C GLN A 159 -15.03 -10.44 -10.94
N SER A 160 -16.01 -9.88 -10.24
CA SER A 160 -15.76 -9.10 -9.02
C SER A 160 -15.13 -9.94 -7.90
N LYS A 161 -15.47 -11.24 -7.78
CA LYS A 161 -14.79 -12.16 -6.85
C LYS A 161 -13.31 -12.33 -7.17
N ILE A 162 -12.94 -12.42 -8.44
CA ILE A 162 -11.52 -12.48 -8.85
C ILE A 162 -10.81 -11.14 -8.60
N MET A 163 -11.52 -10.01 -8.73
CA MET A 163 -10.94 -8.70 -8.43
C MET A 163 -10.51 -8.53 -6.98
N VAL A 164 -11.06 -9.29 -6.03
CA VAL A 164 -10.57 -9.32 -4.64
C VAL A 164 -9.14 -9.86 -4.59
N GLN A 165 -8.82 -10.90 -5.37
CA GLN A 165 -7.45 -11.46 -5.44
C GLN A 165 -6.48 -10.47 -6.11
N TYR A 166 -6.93 -9.78 -7.15
CA TYR A 166 -6.16 -8.70 -7.77
C TYR A 166 -5.86 -7.57 -6.78
N ALA A 167 -6.86 -7.11 -6.03
CA ALA A 167 -6.73 -6.07 -5.04
C ALA A 167 -5.79 -6.48 -3.89
N GLU A 168 -5.82 -7.74 -3.47
CA GLU A 168 -4.89 -8.27 -2.46
C GLU A 168 -3.45 -8.27 -2.97
N ALA A 169 -3.21 -8.67 -4.22
CA ALA A 169 -1.89 -8.59 -4.82
C ALA A 169 -1.40 -7.14 -4.96
N GLU A 170 -2.29 -6.20 -5.32
CA GLU A 170 -1.97 -4.78 -5.36
C GLU A 170 -1.66 -4.23 -3.98
N ARG A 171 -2.42 -4.62 -2.95
CA ARG A 171 -2.16 -4.28 -1.55
C ARG A 171 -0.75 -4.71 -1.13
N VAL A 172 -0.38 -5.95 -1.42
CA VAL A 172 0.96 -6.48 -1.09
C VAL A 172 2.04 -5.69 -1.83
N LYS A 173 1.84 -5.41 -3.13
CA LYS A 173 2.78 -4.60 -3.92
C LYS A 173 2.98 -3.22 -3.30
N GLN A 174 1.90 -2.53 -2.94
CA GLN A 174 1.96 -1.19 -2.37
C GLN A 174 2.67 -1.18 -1.02
N ILE A 175 2.38 -2.16 -0.15
CA ILE A 175 3.06 -2.33 1.13
C ILE A 175 4.57 -2.56 0.93
N ASN A 176 4.94 -3.47 0.01
CA ASN A 176 6.35 -3.77 -0.25
C ASN A 176 7.10 -2.55 -0.83
N SER A 177 6.46 -1.81 -1.74
CA SER A 177 7.03 -0.58 -2.31
C SER A 177 7.23 0.51 -1.25
N THR A 178 6.25 0.70 -0.39
CA THR A 178 6.34 1.67 0.71
C THR A 178 7.45 1.27 1.69
N TRP A 179 7.51 0.00 2.08
CA TRP A 179 8.57 -0.49 2.97
C TRP A 179 9.96 -0.33 2.38
N TYR A 180 10.13 -0.66 1.10
CA TYR A 180 11.41 -0.47 0.40
C TYR A 180 11.85 0.99 0.43
N GLN A 181 10.95 1.94 0.15
CA GLN A 181 11.29 3.37 0.21
C GLN A 181 11.70 3.80 1.63
N ILE A 182 10.95 3.35 2.64
CA ILE A 182 11.24 3.64 4.05
C ILE A 182 12.61 3.08 4.47
N ALA A 183 12.93 1.86 4.05
CA ALA A 183 14.24 1.26 4.32
C ALA A 183 15.37 2.05 3.66
N LYS A 184 15.18 2.53 2.43
CA LYS A 184 16.15 3.42 1.75
C LYS A 184 16.38 4.71 2.53
N ASP A 185 15.32 5.32 3.03
CA ASP A 185 15.40 6.59 3.75
C ASP A 185 16.05 6.39 5.13
N TYR A 186 15.78 5.26 5.81
CA TYR A 186 16.48 4.88 7.04
C TYR A 186 18.00 4.73 6.83
N TRP A 187 18.42 4.00 5.79
CA TRP A 187 19.83 3.82 5.47
C TRP A 187 20.48 5.09 4.91
N GLY A 188 19.69 6.03 4.39
CA GLY A 188 20.13 7.38 4.07
C GLY A 188 20.45 8.19 5.34
N TRP A 189 19.56 8.13 6.33
CA TRP A 189 19.77 8.75 7.64
C TRP A 189 20.96 8.13 8.39
N TYR A 190 21.10 6.79 8.37
CA TYR A 190 22.27 6.10 8.90
C TYR A 190 23.57 6.69 8.32
N TYR A 191 23.66 6.78 6.99
CA TYR A 191 24.84 7.31 6.33
C TYR A 191 25.13 8.76 6.73
N ALA A 192 24.14 9.65 6.70
CA ALA A 192 24.31 11.04 7.07
C ALA A 192 24.77 11.20 8.54
N HIS A 193 24.25 10.38 9.45
CA HIS A 193 24.68 10.36 10.85
C HIS A 193 26.15 9.92 10.98
N ARG A 194 26.56 8.86 10.31
CA ARG A 194 27.94 8.34 10.33
C ARG A 194 28.91 9.31 9.68
N GLN A 195 28.53 9.91 8.57
CA GLN A 195 29.31 10.93 7.87
C GLN A 195 29.58 12.15 8.77
N LEU A 196 28.56 12.65 9.46
CA LEU A 196 28.72 13.75 10.41
C LEU A 196 29.66 13.38 11.55
N ALA A 197 29.52 12.19 12.14
CA ALA A 197 30.39 11.74 13.23
C ALA A 197 31.87 11.70 12.80
N LEU A 198 32.18 11.15 11.62
CA LEU A 198 33.53 11.13 11.07
C LEU A 198 34.08 12.52 10.73
N THR A 199 33.18 13.43 10.30
CA THR A 199 33.58 14.80 10.01
C THR A 199 33.92 15.57 11.29
N ILE A 200 33.16 15.36 12.38
CA ILE A 200 33.47 15.94 13.70
C ILE A 200 34.85 15.45 14.17
N GLU A 201 35.11 14.14 14.09
CA GLU A 201 36.44 13.57 14.39
C GLU A 201 37.56 14.26 13.57
N GLY A 202 37.27 14.49 12.26
CA GLY A 202 38.20 15.18 11.37
C GLY A 202 38.49 16.63 11.75
N VAL A 203 37.46 17.38 12.19
CA VAL A 203 37.63 18.76 12.67
C VAL A 203 38.45 18.80 13.95
N GLU A 204 38.15 17.93 14.91
CA GLU A 204 38.91 17.85 16.16
C GLU A 204 40.41 17.53 15.95
N LEU A 205 40.71 16.60 15.02
CA LEU A 205 42.07 16.27 14.65
C LEU A 205 42.77 17.46 14.00
N ALA A 206 42.13 18.15 13.05
CA ALA A 206 42.72 19.34 12.40
C ALA A 206 42.93 20.49 13.39
N GLN A 207 42.01 20.74 14.32
CA GLN A 207 42.15 21.78 15.34
C GLN A 207 43.31 21.49 16.31
N ARG A 208 43.41 20.22 16.77
CA ARG A 208 44.57 19.80 17.63
C ARG A 208 45.90 19.99 16.93
N ARG A 209 45.96 19.63 15.63
CA ARG A 209 47.17 19.81 14.83
C ARG A 209 47.51 21.29 14.62
N PHE A 210 46.54 22.11 14.24
CA PHE A 210 46.75 23.55 14.09
C PHE A 210 47.33 24.19 15.38
N LYS A 211 46.75 23.82 16.54
CA LYS A 211 47.24 24.31 17.84
C LYS A 211 48.69 23.92 18.07
N ALA A 212 49.08 22.65 17.78
CA ALA A 212 50.47 22.18 17.94
C ALA A 212 51.44 22.90 17.00
N VAL A 213 51.07 23.00 15.70
CA VAL A 213 51.95 23.68 14.70
C VAL A 213 52.03 25.19 14.98
N SER A 214 50.96 25.86 15.37
CA SER A 214 50.96 27.26 15.73
C SER A 214 51.88 27.55 16.93
N THR A 215 51.90 26.67 17.95
CA THR A 215 52.84 26.77 19.08
C THR A 215 54.28 26.60 18.64
N GLN A 216 54.58 25.63 17.79
CA GLN A 216 55.93 25.39 17.24
C GLN A 216 56.41 26.56 16.37
N THR A 217 55.52 27.21 15.62
CA THR A 217 55.83 28.40 14.84
C THR A 217 56.15 29.60 15.75
N GLN A 218 55.43 29.78 16.86
CA GLN A 218 55.68 30.88 17.83
C GLN A 218 57.05 30.77 18.52
N ILE A 219 57.51 29.53 18.76
CA ILE A 219 58.86 29.31 19.36
C ILE A 219 59.97 29.25 18.31
N GLY A 220 59.64 29.44 17.03
CA GLY A 220 60.64 29.48 15.94
C GLY A 220 61.05 28.12 15.40
N ASP A 221 60.40 27.02 15.82
CA ASP A 221 60.73 25.63 15.40
C ASP A 221 60.13 25.25 14.03
N LYS A 222 59.09 25.95 13.58
CA LYS A 222 58.41 25.77 12.30
C LYS A 222 58.26 27.06 11.53
N ALA A 223 58.16 26.97 10.21
CA ALA A 223 57.90 28.10 9.35
C ALA A 223 56.46 28.66 9.53
N SER A 224 56.28 30.00 9.40
CA SER A 224 54.96 30.63 9.50
C SER A 224 53.95 30.06 8.50
N ILE A 225 54.40 29.64 7.33
CA ILE A 225 53.56 29.05 6.29
C ILE A 225 52.88 27.73 6.76
N ASP A 226 53.56 26.94 7.58
CA ASP A 226 53.02 25.67 8.11
C ASP A 226 51.78 25.92 8.99
N SER A 227 51.79 27.02 9.79
CA SER A 227 50.64 27.40 10.60
C SER A 227 49.45 27.84 9.73
N VAL A 228 49.72 28.55 8.62
CA VAL A 228 48.66 28.96 7.67
C VAL A 228 48.05 27.72 6.98
N GLU A 229 48.90 26.76 6.54
CA GLU A 229 48.45 25.52 5.93
C GLU A 229 47.56 24.69 6.88
N ALA A 230 47.98 24.57 8.14
CA ALA A 230 47.20 23.87 9.16
C ALA A 230 45.85 24.56 9.42
N TYR A 231 45.80 25.89 9.38
CA TYR A 231 44.56 26.65 9.56
C TYR A 231 43.62 26.51 8.38
N VAL A 232 44.14 26.53 7.14
CA VAL A 232 43.34 26.26 5.93
C VAL A 232 42.64 24.90 6.03
N THR A 233 43.39 23.85 6.48
CA THR A 233 42.81 22.52 6.69
C THR A 233 41.63 22.54 7.71
N VAL A 234 41.76 23.32 8.81
CA VAL A 234 40.67 23.50 9.77
C VAL A 234 39.46 24.15 9.11
N GLN A 235 39.66 25.23 8.32
CA GLN A 235 38.57 25.91 7.62
C GLN A 235 37.84 25.00 6.64
N GLU A 236 38.53 24.22 5.85
CA GLU A 236 37.92 23.23 4.93
C GLU A 236 37.09 22.20 5.68
N ARG A 237 37.58 21.68 6.82
CA ARG A 237 36.85 20.74 7.67
C ARG A 237 35.59 21.36 8.29
N LEU A 238 35.66 22.62 8.70
CA LEU A 238 34.48 23.35 9.24
C LEU A 238 33.42 23.57 8.17
N ILE A 239 33.80 23.91 6.94
CA ILE A 239 32.86 24.02 5.81
C ILE A 239 32.16 22.66 5.58
N GLN A 240 32.92 21.57 5.58
CA GLN A 240 32.35 20.22 5.41
C GLN A 240 31.43 19.83 6.58
N LEU A 241 31.80 20.25 7.81
CA LEU A 241 30.96 20.02 9.00
C LEU A 241 29.59 20.69 8.86
N GLU A 242 29.55 21.96 8.47
CA GLU A 242 28.27 22.67 8.29
C GLU A 242 27.41 22.02 7.19
N LYS A 243 28.01 21.61 6.09
CA LYS A 243 27.31 20.86 5.04
C LYS A 243 26.71 19.58 5.58
N ASN A 244 27.48 18.76 6.30
CA ASN A 244 27.04 17.46 6.80
C ASN A 244 25.99 17.57 7.92
N LYS A 245 25.99 18.66 8.70
CA LYS A 245 24.92 18.99 9.65
C LYS A 245 23.57 19.15 8.92
N ILE A 246 23.56 19.89 7.82
CA ILE A 246 22.35 20.11 7.02
C ILE A 246 21.92 18.80 6.35
N GLU A 247 22.85 18.00 5.84
CA GLU A 247 22.55 16.67 5.25
C GLU A 247 21.89 15.75 6.28
N LEU A 248 22.38 15.71 7.53
CA LEU A 248 21.73 14.93 8.60
C LEU A 248 20.35 15.47 8.95
N LEU A 249 20.19 16.79 9.06
CA LEU A 249 18.88 17.40 9.35
C LEU A 249 17.85 17.05 8.27
N ASN A 250 18.25 17.16 7.00
CA ASN A 250 17.39 16.81 5.87
C ASN A 250 17.05 15.30 5.87
N ALA A 251 18.01 14.43 6.14
CA ALA A 251 17.76 13.00 6.23
C ALA A 251 16.79 12.63 7.38
N ARG A 252 16.87 13.34 8.51
CA ARG A 252 15.92 13.20 9.64
C ARG A 252 14.52 13.62 9.23
N LEU A 253 14.36 14.74 8.55
CA LEU A 253 13.06 15.22 8.06
C LEU A 253 12.43 14.24 7.06
N VAL A 254 13.25 13.68 6.14
CA VAL A 254 12.80 12.65 5.19
C VAL A 254 12.31 11.41 5.94
N LEU A 255 13.07 10.93 6.95
CA LEU A 255 12.66 9.77 7.75
C LEU A 255 11.41 10.06 8.60
N SER A 256 11.26 11.28 9.10
CA SER A 256 10.09 11.70 9.89
C SER A 256 8.79 11.62 9.11
N ASN A 257 8.81 11.73 7.77
CA ASN A 257 7.62 11.53 6.93
C ASN A 257 6.97 10.15 7.11
N HIS A 258 7.74 9.18 7.61
CA HIS A 258 7.29 7.81 7.82
C HIS A 258 6.88 7.51 9.26
N LEU A 259 7.03 8.47 10.17
CA LEU A 259 6.73 8.31 11.59
C LEU A 259 5.33 8.85 11.90
N TRP A 260 4.47 7.97 12.40
CA TRP A 260 3.08 8.29 12.74
C TRP A 260 2.70 7.68 14.08
N ASN A 261 1.87 8.38 14.85
CA ASN A 261 1.34 7.84 16.10
C ASN A 261 0.00 7.10 15.88
N GLU A 262 -0.52 6.53 16.96
CA GLU A 262 -1.78 5.80 16.95
C GLU A 262 -2.98 6.67 16.54
N GLN A 263 -2.95 7.96 16.87
CA GLN A 263 -3.99 8.94 16.57
C GLN A 263 -3.94 9.43 15.10
N GLY A 264 -2.92 9.00 14.33
CA GLY A 264 -2.74 9.42 12.93
C GLY A 264 -2.06 10.78 12.76
N ASN A 265 -1.39 11.28 13.81
CA ASN A 265 -0.61 12.49 13.71
C ASN A 265 0.84 12.15 13.31
N PRO A 266 1.49 12.99 12.48
CA PRO A 266 2.89 12.84 12.14
C PRO A 266 3.78 13.03 13.38
N LEU A 267 4.87 12.30 13.45
CA LEU A 267 5.89 12.40 14.48
C LEU A 267 7.21 12.83 13.85
N GLU A 268 7.98 13.62 14.56
CA GLU A 268 9.36 13.90 14.20
C GLU A 268 10.31 12.92 14.87
N LEU A 269 11.42 12.61 14.19
CA LEU A 269 12.46 11.77 14.75
C LEU A 269 13.10 12.52 15.94
N PRO A 270 13.16 11.93 17.16
CA PRO A 270 13.74 12.60 18.34
C PRO A 270 15.15 13.12 18.07
N GLU A 271 15.51 14.27 18.64
CA GLU A 271 16.84 14.87 18.41
C GLU A 271 18.00 13.98 18.84
N ASN A 272 17.82 13.25 19.92
CA ASN A 272 18.78 12.30 20.47
C ASN A 272 18.72 10.90 19.84
N ALA A 273 17.91 10.69 18.78
CA ALA A 273 17.86 9.42 18.08
C ALA A 273 19.15 9.17 17.30
N VAL A 274 19.72 7.98 17.47
CA VAL A 274 20.89 7.51 16.75
C VAL A 274 20.56 6.19 16.05
N PRO A 275 21.05 5.95 14.82
CA PRO A 275 20.82 4.68 14.14
C PRO A 275 21.60 3.55 14.82
N GLN A 276 21.08 2.33 14.70
CA GLN A 276 21.80 1.14 15.09
C GLN A 276 23.05 1.00 14.22
N LEU A 277 24.21 0.87 14.86
CA LEU A 277 25.48 0.69 14.15
C LEU A 277 25.55 -0.70 13.51
N VAL A 278 26.11 -0.75 12.32
CA VAL A 278 26.36 -2.00 11.57
C VAL A 278 27.85 -2.13 11.34
N ASP A 279 28.39 -3.28 11.71
CA ASP A 279 29.78 -3.58 11.43
C ASP A 279 30.00 -3.82 9.93
N GLY A 280 31.19 -3.42 9.43
CA GLY A 280 31.56 -3.62 8.02
C GLY A 280 31.75 -5.10 7.63
N ASN A 281 31.67 -6.03 8.60
CA ASN A 281 31.72 -7.46 8.34
C ASN A 281 30.32 -8.03 8.09
N ILE A 282 29.85 -7.87 6.87
CA ILE A 282 28.48 -8.21 6.46
C ILE A 282 28.43 -9.67 6.00
N GLU A 283 27.43 -10.40 6.51
CA GLU A 283 27.17 -11.79 6.12
C GLU A 283 26.83 -11.91 4.62
N ARG A 284 27.39 -12.93 3.98
CA ARG A 284 27.18 -13.15 2.55
C ARG A 284 25.79 -13.75 2.28
N VAL A 285 25.07 -13.12 1.37
CA VAL A 285 23.86 -13.73 0.79
C VAL A 285 24.28 -14.80 -0.22
N GLY A 286 24.01 -16.08 0.09
CA GLY A 286 24.41 -17.19 -0.75
C GLY A 286 23.52 -17.39 -1.98
N ASN A 287 24.03 -18.14 -2.99
CA ASN A 287 23.30 -18.48 -4.22
C ASN A 287 21.96 -19.23 -3.97
N LEU A 288 21.90 -20.00 -2.88
CA LEU A 288 20.68 -20.73 -2.51
C LEU A 288 19.50 -19.78 -2.22
N VAL A 289 19.80 -18.61 -1.64
CA VAL A 289 18.79 -17.56 -1.39
C VAL A 289 18.30 -16.97 -2.72
N LEU A 290 19.21 -16.70 -3.67
CA LEU A 290 18.84 -16.23 -5.01
C LEU A 290 17.87 -17.18 -5.71
N ASP A 291 18.21 -18.47 -5.77
CA ASP A 291 17.38 -19.47 -6.44
C ASP A 291 16.00 -19.62 -5.77
N THR A 292 15.97 -19.48 -4.46
CA THR A 292 14.71 -19.53 -3.70
C THR A 292 13.86 -18.30 -4.02
N LEU A 293 14.42 -17.10 -4.01
CA LEU A 293 13.71 -15.86 -4.34
C LEU A 293 13.17 -15.87 -5.76
N VAL A 294 13.97 -16.32 -6.74
CA VAL A 294 13.54 -16.41 -8.15
C VAL A 294 12.39 -17.40 -8.30
N ARG A 295 12.46 -18.60 -7.67
CA ARG A 295 11.37 -19.58 -7.71
C ARG A 295 10.10 -19.10 -7.05
N GLN A 296 10.22 -18.46 -5.87
CA GLN A 296 9.06 -17.89 -5.17
C GLN A 296 8.43 -16.75 -5.97
N ALA A 297 9.23 -15.85 -6.53
CA ALA A 297 8.76 -14.76 -7.35
C ALA A 297 7.99 -15.23 -8.60
N ALA A 298 8.42 -16.29 -9.27
CA ALA A 298 7.73 -16.85 -10.43
C ALA A 298 6.27 -17.25 -10.13
N VAL A 299 5.94 -17.56 -8.88
CA VAL A 299 4.60 -18.00 -8.46
C VAL A 299 3.85 -16.94 -7.66
N GLN A 300 4.53 -16.26 -6.74
CA GLN A 300 3.92 -15.44 -5.69
C GLN A 300 4.17 -13.93 -5.86
N HIS A 301 4.93 -13.51 -6.88
CA HIS A 301 5.17 -12.08 -7.10
C HIS A 301 3.85 -11.34 -7.35
N PRO A 302 3.59 -10.19 -6.68
CA PRO A 302 2.33 -9.45 -6.79
C PRO A 302 1.93 -9.13 -8.24
N GLU A 303 2.86 -8.76 -9.12
CA GLU A 303 2.57 -8.51 -10.54
C GLU A 303 2.11 -9.77 -11.27
N ILE A 304 2.72 -10.92 -11.00
CA ILE A 304 2.31 -12.21 -11.59
C ILE A 304 0.91 -12.60 -11.10
N LEU A 305 0.62 -12.39 -9.80
CA LEU A 305 -0.71 -12.66 -9.23
C LEU A 305 -1.78 -11.75 -9.83
N LYS A 306 -1.47 -10.47 -10.06
CA LYS A 306 -2.36 -9.53 -10.74
C LYS A 306 -2.65 -9.96 -12.19
N LEU A 307 -1.63 -10.32 -12.96
CA LEU A 307 -1.79 -10.81 -14.33
C LEU A 307 -2.59 -12.11 -14.37
N ARG A 308 -2.34 -13.04 -13.45
CA ARG A 308 -3.15 -14.28 -13.33
C ARG A 308 -4.62 -13.98 -13.01
N SER A 309 -4.88 -13.02 -12.11
CA SER A 309 -6.25 -12.58 -11.80
C SER A 309 -6.95 -11.98 -13.03
N LYS A 310 -6.25 -11.15 -13.82
CA LYS A 310 -6.75 -10.67 -15.12
C LYS A 310 -7.04 -11.82 -16.08
N GLY A 311 -6.18 -12.83 -16.12
CA GLY A 311 -6.41 -14.04 -16.91
C GLY A 311 -7.69 -14.78 -16.51
N GLY A 312 -7.93 -14.91 -15.22
CA GLY A 312 -9.16 -15.48 -14.68
C GLY A 312 -10.40 -14.68 -15.10
N GLN A 313 -10.33 -13.33 -15.04
CA GLN A 313 -11.42 -12.47 -15.53
C GLN A 313 -11.69 -12.66 -17.02
N LEU A 314 -10.64 -12.66 -17.85
CA LEU A 314 -10.78 -12.88 -19.29
C LEU A 314 -11.32 -14.29 -19.61
N ALA A 315 -11.01 -15.30 -18.80
CA ALA A 315 -11.59 -16.63 -18.97
C ALA A 315 -13.11 -16.64 -18.70
N ILE A 316 -13.56 -15.96 -17.65
CA ILE A 316 -14.99 -15.79 -17.34
C ILE A 316 -15.68 -14.98 -18.44
N GLU A 317 -15.09 -13.88 -18.86
CA GLU A 317 -15.62 -13.04 -19.94
C GLU A 317 -15.72 -13.80 -21.26
N ARG A 318 -14.71 -14.63 -21.59
CA ARG A 318 -14.75 -15.50 -22.76
C ARG A 318 -15.92 -16.48 -22.71
N ALA A 319 -16.13 -17.13 -21.56
CA ALA A 319 -17.25 -18.06 -21.38
C ALA A 319 -18.60 -17.34 -21.55
N TYR A 320 -18.71 -16.14 -21.01
CA TYR A 320 -19.92 -15.31 -21.18
C TYR A 320 -20.13 -14.90 -22.65
N ARG A 321 -19.07 -14.47 -23.37
CA ARG A 321 -19.17 -14.10 -24.79
C ARG A 321 -19.50 -15.31 -25.67
N GLN A 322 -19.06 -16.51 -25.31
CA GLN A 322 -19.45 -17.74 -25.99
C GLN A 322 -20.93 -18.06 -25.76
N GLU A 323 -21.47 -17.81 -24.55
CA GLU A 323 -22.87 -17.99 -24.26
C GLU A 323 -23.76 -17.05 -25.09
N LEU A 324 -23.30 -15.80 -25.33
CA LEU A 324 -24.01 -14.82 -26.13
C LEU A 324 -24.11 -15.16 -27.63
N LEU A 325 -23.38 -16.16 -28.10
CA LEU A 325 -23.53 -16.69 -29.48
C LEU A 325 -24.70 -17.64 -29.64
N LYS A 326 -25.30 -18.09 -28.54
CA LYS A 326 -26.47 -18.98 -28.57
C LYS A 326 -27.74 -18.18 -28.85
N PRO A 327 -28.79 -18.80 -29.39
CA PRO A 327 -30.10 -18.13 -29.49
C PRO A 327 -30.66 -17.83 -28.10
N LYS A 328 -31.33 -16.69 -27.97
CA LYS A 328 -32.09 -16.35 -26.78
C LYS A 328 -33.43 -17.12 -26.85
N ILE A 329 -33.60 -18.05 -25.94
CA ILE A 329 -34.84 -18.85 -25.81
C ILE A 329 -35.26 -18.73 -24.34
N ASN A 330 -36.39 -18.07 -24.09
CA ASN A 330 -36.96 -17.96 -22.74
C ASN A 330 -38.31 -18.67 -22.69
N ILE A 331 -38.45 -19.57 -21.75
CA ILE A 331 -39.74 -20.14 -21.42
C ILE A 331 -40.24 -19.48 -20.15
N SER A 332 -41.47 -18.98 -20.18
CA SER A 332 -42.17 -18.43 -19.03
C SER A 332 -43.44 -19.20 -18.77
N GLY A 333 -43.68 -19.54 -17.52
CA GLY A 333 -44.93 -20.13 -17.04
C GLY A 333 -45.42 -19.39 -15.80
N SER A 334 -46.68 -19.08 -15.73
CA SER A 334 -47.28 -18.48 -14.52
C SER A 334 -48.67 -19.07 -14.25
N LEU A 335 -48.95 -19.29 -12.98
CA LEU A 335 -50.27 -19.57 -12.47
C LEU A 335 -50.94 -18.26 -12.13
N ILE A 336 -52.22 -18.10 -12.48
CA ILE A 336 -52.97 -16.86 -12.31
C ILE A 336 -54.18 -17.17 -11.43
N SER A 337 -54.51 -16.26 -10.55
CA SER A 337 -55.68 -16.35 -9.68
C SER A 337 -56.37 -15.00 -9.51
N SER A 338 -57.65 -15.00 -9.37
CA SER A 338 -58.39 -13.82 -8.89
C SER A 338 -58.81 -14.01 -7.43
N ARG A 339 -58.95 -12.90 -6.72
CA ARG A 339 -59.43 -12.89 -5.35
C ARG A 339 -60.81 -13.53 -5.27
N ARG A 340 -61.01 -14.47 -4.35
CA ARG A 340 -62.31 -15.06 -4.02
C ARG A 340 -62.77 -14.54 -2.67
N ASN A 341 -64.02 -14.04 -2.64
CA ASN A 341 -64.68 -13.72 -1.38
C ASN A 341 -65.38 -14.97 -0.87
N PHE A 342 -64.95 -15.47 0.30
CA PHE A 342 -65.75 -16.46 1.06
C PHE A 342 -66.71 -15.69 1.99
N GLY A 343 -67.95 -15.85 1.78
CA GLY A 343 -69.09 -15.16 2.44
C GLY A 343 -68.83 -14.82 3.92
N GLY A 344 -68.45 -13.57 4.19
CA GLY A 344 -68.33 -12.98 5.50
C GLY A 344 -67.18 -13.38 6.41
N TYR A 345 -66.37 -14.37 6.08
CA TYR A 345 -65.16 -14.74 6.83
C TYR A 345 -63.90 -14.36 6.08
N VAL A 346 -63.10 -13.49 6.68
CA VAL A 346 -61.78 -13.09 6.20
C VAL A 346 -60.77 -14.22 6.51
N PRO A 347 -59.76 -14.50 5.67
CA PRO A 347 -59.24 -13.67 4.60
C PRO A 347 -59.69 -14.13 3.20
N ASP A 348 -59.80 -13.18 2.29
CA ASP A 348 -59.85 -13.46 0.86
C ASP A 348 -58.64 -14.30 0.47
N TYR A 349 -58.80 -15.43 -0.15
CA TYR A 349 -57.71 -16.24 -0.58
C TYR A 349 -57.63 -16.36 -2.10
N TYR A 350 -56.45 -16.69 -2.59
CA TYR A 350 -56.15 -16.92 -3.99
C TYR A 350 -56.07 -18.40 -4.25
N ASP A 351 -56.84 -18.87 -5.22
CA ASP A 351 -56.83 -20.27 -5.67
C ASP A 351 -56.05 -20.39 -6.97
N PHE A 352 -54.79 -20.85 -6.84
CA PHE A 352 -53.90 -21.13 -7.99
C PHE A 352 -54.17 -22.54 -8.52
N ASN A 353 -54.91 -22.59 -9.63
CA ASN A 353 -55.28 -23.84 -10.29
C ASN A 353 -54.58 -23.96 -11.65
N TRP A 354 -54.21 -25.18 -12.03
CA TRP A 354 -53.63 -25.46 -13.34
C TRP A 354 -54.51 -25.03 -14.54
N ASN A 355 -55.80 -24.91 -14.37
CA ASN A 355 -56.68 -24.41 -15.39
C ASN A 355 -56.48 -22.90 -15.67
N ASN A 356 -55.86 -22.18 -14.78
CA ASN A 356 -55.59 -20.75 -14.87
C ASN A 356 -54.09 -20.50 -14.99
N HIS A 357 -53.58 -20.65 -16.19
CA HIS A 357 -52.14 -20.49 -16.45
C HIS A 357 -51.86 -19.59 -17.66
N LYS A 358 -50.69 -19.03 -17.69
CA LYS A 358 -50.10 -18.31 -18.84
C LYS A 358 -48.78 -18.93 -19.16
N ILE A 359 -48.57 -19.36 -20.41
CA ILE A 359 -47.32 -19.88 -20.92
C ILE A 359 -46.84 -18.93 -22.02
N GLY A 360 -45.57 -18.63 -22.05
CA GLY A 360 -44.90 -17.81 -23.07
C GLY A 360 -43.60 -18.42 -23.51
N LEU A 361 -43.31 -18.38 -24.80
CA LEU A 361 -42.05 -18.72 -25.42
C LEU A 361 -41.55 -17.49 -26.16
N GLU A 362 -40.33 -17.05 -25.80
CA GLU A 362 -39.63 -15.97 -26.50
C GLU A 362 -38.42 -16.59 -27.23
N PHE A 363 -38.33 -16.36 -28.53
CA PHE A 363 -37.21 -16.73 -29.35
C PHE A 363 -36.66 -15.49 -30.05
N ALA A 364 -35.31 -15.24 -29.88
CA ALA A 364 -34.65 -14.16 -30.60
C ALA A 364 -33.23 -14.64 -30.98
N PHE A 365 -32.86 -14.45 -32.25
CA PHE A 365 -31.56 -14.81 -32.76
C PHE A 365 -31.06 -13.84 -33.83
N PRO A 366 -30.03 -13.04 -33.56
CA PRO A 366 -29.38 -12.18 -34.54
C PRO A 366 -28.67 -13.04 -35.59
N LEU A 367 -29.11 -12.99 -36.84
CA LEU A 367 -28.63 -13.91 -37.89
C LEU A 367 -27.12 -13.88 -38.14
N PHE A 368 -26.49 -12.70 -38.07
CA PHE A 368 -25.05 -12.56 -38.39
C PHE A 368 -24.15 -12.61 -37.16
N LEU A 369 -24.64 -12.34 -35.97
CA LEU A 369 -23.88 -12.34 -34.70
C LEU A 369 -22.55 -11.53 -34.75
N ARG A 370 -22.45 -10.51 -35.64
CA ARG A 370 -21.19 -9.76 -35.88
C ARG A 370 -20.66 -9.11 -34.61
N ALA A 371 -21.54 -8.51 -33.83
CA ALA A 371 -21.17 -7.85 -32.58
C ALA A 371 -20.57 -8.84 -31.57
N GLU A 372 -21.25 -9.98 -31.34
CA GLU A 372 -20.83 -10.95 -30.35
C GLU A 372 -19.60 -11.77 -30.78
N ARG A 373 -19.48 -12.06 -32.10
CA ARG A 373 -18.25 -12.65 -32.68
C ARG A 373 -17.08 -11.70 -32.56
N GLY A 374 -17.28 -10.40 -32.82
CA GLY A 374 -16.24 -9.36 -32.66
C GLY A 374 -15.74 -9.27 -31.22
N LYS A 375 -16.67 -9.19 -30.24
CA LYS A 375 -16.34 -9.17 -28.80
C LYS A 375 -15.63 -10.43 -28.34
N LEU A 376 -16.07 -11.61 -28.81
CA LEU A 376 -15.38 -12.87 -28.48
C LEU A 376 -13.96 -12.89 -29.05
N ARG A 377 -13.77 -12.38 -30.28
CA ARG A 377 -12.44 -12.28 -30.89
C ARG A 377 -11.54 -11.31 -30.11
N GLU A 378 -12.07 -10.17 -29.70
CA GLU A 378 -11.35 -9.19 -28.85
C GLU A 378 -10.87 -9.83 -27.55
N VAL A 379 -11.75 -10.57 -26.83
CA VAL A 379 -11.35 -11.26 -25.60
C VAL A 379 -10.25 -12.30 -25.84
N LYS A 380 -10.31 -13.03 -26.95
CA LYS A 380 -9.25 -14.00 -27.33
C LYS A 380 -7.91 -13.29 -27.58
N ILE A 381 -7.93 -12.13 -28.26
CA ILE A 381 -6.74 -11.33 -28.49
C ILE A 381 -6.17 -10.84 -27.14
N LYS A 382 -7.01 -10.29 -26.26
CA LYS A 382 -6.59 -9.89 -24.90
C LYS A 382 -5.99 -11.04 -24.08
N GLN A 383 -6.47 -12.28 -24.27
CA GLN A 383 -5.86 -13.45 -23.64
C GLN A 383 -4.46 -13.75 -24.20
N GLN A 384 -4.25 -13.56 -25.52
CA GLN A 384 -2.93 -13.72 -26.13
C GLN A 384 -1.96 -12.62 -25.67
N GLU A 385 -2.40 -11.36 -25.67
CA GLU A 385 -1.63 -10.23 -25.11
C GLU A 385 -1.21 -10.52 -23.67
N LEU A 386 -2.15 -10.97 -22.83
CA LEU A 386 -1.85 -11.29 -21.43
C LEU A 386 -0.81 -12.44 -21.28
N ASN A 387 -0.81 -13.41 -22.19
CA ASN A 387 0.21 -14.46 -22.17
C ASN A 387 1.60 -13.90 -22.49
N PHE A 388 1.72 -12.94 -23.42
CA PHE A 388 2.97 -12.26 -23.69
C PHE A 388 3.39 -11.38 -22.51
N ASP A 389 2.46 -10.65 -21.89
CA ASP A 389 2.69 -9.88 -20.67
C ASP A 389 3.22 -10.76 -19.53
N LEU A 390 2.64 -11.94 -19.33
CA LEU A 390 3.09 -12.91 -18.31
C LEU A 390 4.53 -13.39 -18.58
N GLN A 391 4.85 -13.70 -19.83
CA GLN A 391 6.20 -14.14 -20.22
C GLN A 391 7.21 -13.01 -20.01
N GLN A 392 6.89 -11.80 -20.49
CA GLN A 392 7.74 -10.62 -20.35
C GLN A 392 7.95 -10.27 -18.87
N SER A 393 6.87 -10.13 -18.10
CA SER A 393 6.95 -9.79 -16.67
C SER A 393 7.71 -10.85 -15.88
N GLY A 394 7.52 -12.13 -16.17
CA GLY A 394 8.27 -13.20 -15.53
C GLY A 394 9.77 -13.10 -15.80
N ARG A 395 10.16 -12.77 -17.03
CA ARG A 395 11.56 -12.54 -17.41
C ARG A 395 12.14 -11.31 -16.74
N GLU A 396 11.41 -10.20 -16.75
CA GLU A 396 11.83 -8.95 -16.11
C GLU A 396 12.04 -9.11 -14.60
N ILE A 397 11.09 -9.75 -13.91
CA ILE A 397 11.20 -10.02 -12.46
C ILE A 397 12.45 -10.86 -12.17
N SER A 398 12.66 -11.95 -12.91
CA SER A 398 13.83 -12.80 -12.74
C SER A 398 15.14 -12.02 -12.95
N ASN A 399 15.22 -11.21 -14.02
CA ASN A 399 16.40 -10.41 -14.31
C ASN A 399 16.62 -9.32 -13.25
N ASN A 400 15.56 -8.64 -12.79
CA ASN A 400 15.64 -7.62 -11.75
C ASN A 400 16.17 -8.19 -10.42
N ILE A 401 15.72 -9.39 -10.03
CA ILE A 401 16.24 -10.08 -8.84
C ILE A 401 17.72 -10.40 -9.02
N ARG A 402 18.12 -10.95 -10.19
CA ARG A 402 19.52 -11.28 -10.48
C ARG A 402 20.42 -10.06 -10.52
N THR A 403 19.95 -8.95 -11.09
CA THR A 403 20.69 -7.69 -11.11
C THR A 403 20.97 -7.19 -9.69
N SER A 404 19.91 -7.08 -8.84
CA SER A 404 20.10 -6.66 -7.45
C SER A 404 20.99 -7.62 -6.65
N TYR A 405 20.94 -8.90 -6.95
CA TYR A 405 21.86 -9.88 -6.35
C TYR A 405 23.31 -9.66 -6.78
N ASN A 406 23.55 -9.41 -8.07
CA ASN A 406 24.90 -9.10 -8.57
C ASN A 406 25.46 -7.83 -7.94
N ASP A 407 24.64 -6.77 -7.81
CA ASP A 407 25.00 -5.54 -7.15
C ASP A 407 25.36 -5.79 -5.68
N LEU A 408 24.62 -6.65 -4.99
CA LEU A 408 24.88 -7.05 -3.61
C LEU A 408 26.23 -7.77 -3.48
N GLN A 409 26.55 -8.70 -4.40
CA GLN A 409 27.85 -9.39 -4.44
C GLN A 409 29.00 -8.42 -4.70
N ALA A 410 28.77 -7.44 -5.59
CA ALA A 410 29.75 -6.39 -5.84
C ALA A 410 30.02 -5.55 -4.59
N TYR A 411 28.97 -5.13 -3.86
CA TYR A 411 29.14 -4.43 -2.59
C TYR A 411 29.91 -5.24 -1.56
N GLN A 412 29.62 -6.53 -1.42
CA GLN A 412 30.34 -7.41 -0.48
C GLN A 412 31.83 -7.46 -0.79
N SER A 413 32.19 -7.66 -2.06
CA SER A 413 33.60 -7.68 -2.49
C SER A 413 34.30 -6.33 -2.25
N GLN A 414 33.60 -5.23 -2.58
CA GLN A 414 34.11 -3.87 -2.38
C GLN A 414 34.31 -3.55 -0.89
N LEU A 415 33.39 -3.96 -0.01
CA LEU A 415 33.49 -3.75 1.42
C LEU A 415 34.67 -4.44 2.02
N GLN A 416 34.98 -5.69 1.63
CA GLN A 416 36.18 -6.42 2.09
C GLN A 416 37.47 -5.69 1.70
N VAL A 417 37.56 -5.22 0.45
CA VAL A 417 38.70 -4.46 -0.03
C VAL A 417 38.82 -3.11 0.68
N GLN A 418 37.68 -2.42 0.90
CA GLN A 418 37.66 -1.11 1.56
C GLN A 418 38.14 -1.20 3.03
N VAL A 419 37.66 -2.19 3.78
CA VAL A 419 38.12 -2.45 5.16
C VAL A 419 39.61 -2.67 5.22
N GLN A 420 40.17 -3.52 4.33
CA GLN A 420 41.60 -3.75 4.27
C GLN A 420 42.36 -2.49 3.85
N SER A 421 41.82 -1.71 2.92
CA SER A 421 42.44 -0.45 2.49
C SER A 421 42.49 0.59 3.60
N ILE A 422 41.46 0.69 4.44
CA ILE A 422 41.44 1.56 5.62
C ILE A 422 42.53 1.13 6.61
N LYS A 423 42.67 -0.18 6.87
CA LYS A 423 43.75 -0.70 7.73
C LYS A 423 45.11 -0.32 7.20
N ASN A 424 45.38 -0.49 5.92
CA ASN A 424 46.63 -0.14 5.29
C ASN A 424 46.88 1.39 5.34
N GLN A 425 45.87 2.21 5.07
CA GLN A 425 45.96 3.68 5.15
C GLN A 425 46.22 4.16 6.59
N SER A 426 45.66 3.49 7.60
CA SER A 426 45.93 3.79 9.01
C SER A 426 47.38 3.51 9.37
N LEU A 427 47.96 2.39 8.89
CA LEU A 427 49.39 2.09 9.08
C LEU A 427 50.28 3.10 8.36
N LEU A 428 49.92 3.53 7.14
CA LEU A 428 50.65 4.59 6.42
C LEU A 428 50.63 5.91 7.18
N LEU A 429 49.48 6.31 7.73
CA LEU A 429 49.38 7.53 8.55
C LEU A 429 50.22 7.43 9.82
N GLN A 430 50.20 6.27 10.48
CA GLN A 430 51.04 6.04 11.67
C GLN A 430 52.54 6.16 11.35
N GLY A 431 53.00 5.55 10.26
CA GLY A 431 54.38 5.65 9.80
C GLY A 431 54.81 7.07 9.41
N GLU A 432 53.84 7.82 8.76
CA GLU A 432 54.11 9.22 8.40
C GLU A 432 54.21 10.13 9.63
N ASN A 433 53.38 9.90 10.67
CA ASN A 433 53.52 10.62 11.94
C ASN A 433 54.88 10.38 12.62
N GLN A 434 55.37 9.13 12.64
CA GLN A 434 56.70 8.79 13.17
C GLN A 434 57.81 9.53 12.41
N LYS A 435 57.79 9.55 11.07
CA LYS A 435 58.72 10.30 10.26
C LYS A 435 58.67 11.80 10.52
N PHE A 436 57.48 12.36 10.71
CA PHE A 436 57.33 13.77 11.01
C PHE A 436 57.93 14.16 12.36
N GLU A 437 57.79 13.30 13.38
CA GLU A 437 58.41 13.48 14.69
C GLU A 437 59.93 13.46 14.61
N LEU A 438 60.51 12.70 13.66
CA LEU A 438 61.93 12.64 13.37
C LEU A 438 62.43 13.76 12.44
N GLY A 439 61.54 14.63 11.95
CA GLY A 439 61.85 15.70 11.00
C GLY A 439 62.01 15.25 9.54
N GLU A 440 61.68 13.97 9.22
CA GLU A 440 61.84 13.36 7.89
C GLU A 440 60.59 13.47 7.02
N SER A 441 59.50 14.12 7.51
CA SER A 441 58.24 14.31 6.78
C SER A 441 57.72 15.73 6.91
N THR A 442 56.74 16.07 6.10
CA THR A 442 56.07 17.40 6.06
C THR A 442 54.65 17.35 6.59
N LEU A 443 54.16 18.49 7.07
CA LEU A 443 52.78 18.67 7.49
C LEU A 443 51.82 18.31 6.35
N PHE A 444 52.14 18.71 5.12
CA PHE A 444 51.38 18.40 3.92
C PHE A 444 51.12 16.90 3.75
N LEU A 445 52.15 16.05 3.91
CA LEU A 445 52.00 14.60 3.78
C LEU A 445 51.10 14.01 4.86
N ILE A 446 51.21 14.48 6.11
CA ILE A 446 50.33 14.04 7.18
C ILE A 446 48.88 14.44 6.89
N ASN A 447 48.65 15.72 6.53
CA ASN A 447 47.29 16.22 6.19
C ASN A 447 46.69 15.42 5.05
N SER A 448 47.48 15.10 4.00
CA SER A 448 47.03 14.29 2.87
C SER A 448 46.66 12.85 3.29
N ARG A 449 47.48 12.20 4.13
CA ARG A 449 47.22 10.83 4.63
C ARG A 449 46.01 10.76 5.52
N GLU A 450 45.81 11.73 6.40
CA GLU A 450 44.69 11.81 7.30
C GLU A 450 43.37 12.11 6.55
N THR A 451 43.41 13.08 5.64
CA THR A 451 42.24 13.36 4.76
C THR A 451 41.83 12.10 4.02
N LYS A 452 42.79 11.40 3.42
CA LYS A 452 42.53 10.14 2.71
C LYS A 452 41.94 9.07 3.62
N LEU A 453 42.39 8.95 4.87
CA LEU A 453 41.87 7.98 5.84
C LEU A 453 40.38 8.30 6.19
N ILE A 454 40.09 9.56 6.46
CA ILE A 454 38.72 9.99 6.78
C ILE A 454 37.77 9.76 5.58
N ASP A 455 38.22 10.13 4.36
CA ASP A 455 37.46 9.90 3.13
C ASP A 455 37.16 8.41 2.89
N MET A 456 38.17 7.55 3.17
CA MET A 456 38.02 6.10 3.04
C MET A 456 37.06 5.53 4.07
N ARG A 457 37.02 6.07 5.30
CA ARG A 457 36.02 5.69 6.33
C ARG A 457 34.60 6.15 5.93
N ILE A 458 34.44 7.39 5.47
CA ILE A 458 33.16 7.89 4.95
C ILE A 458 32.68 7.03 3.79
N LYS A 459 33.58 6.67 2.87
CA LYS A 459 33.27 5.77 1.76
C LYS A 459 32.81 4.38 2.24
N LEU A 460 33.43 3.84 3.30
CA LEU A 460 32.97 2.57 3.92
C LEU A 460 31.53 2.68 4.41
N GLU A 461 31.16 3.74 5.13
CA GLU A 461 29.81 3.95 5.62
C GLU A 461 28.79 4.12 4.46
N SER A 462 29.20 4.80 3.39
CA SER A 462 28.41 4.89 2.16
C SER A 462 28.18 3.52 1.53
N MET A 463 29.18 2.66 1.49
CA MET A 463 29.08 1.30 0.96
C MET A 463 28.21 0.40 1.85
N ILE A 464 28.29 0.53 3.19
CA ILE A 464 27.42 -0.18 4.13
C ILE A 464 25.96 0.22 3.89
N SER A 465 25.69 1.52 3.81
CA SER A 465 24.36 2.03 3.47
C SER A 465 23.87 1.54 2.10
N GLY A 466 24.75 1.56 1.08
CA GLY A 466 24.49 1.06 -0.26
C GLY A 466 24.12 -0.43 -0.26
N TYR A 467 24.91 -1.26 0.43
CA TYR A 467 24.64 -2.69 0.61
C TYR A 467 23.25 -2.95 1.19
N GLN A 468 22.92 -2.27 2.28
CA GLN A 468 21.64 -2.44 2.97
C GLN A 468 20.45 -1.98 2.11
N LYS A 469 20.61 -0.88 1.37
CA LYS A 469 19.61 -0.42 0.39
C LYS A 469 19.39 -1.45 -0.72
N THR A 470 20.47 -2.03 -1.24
CA THR A 470 20.43 -3.06 -2.28
C THR A 470 19.83 -4.37 -1.74
N LEU A 471 20.09 -4.71 -0.48
CA LEU A 471 19.44 -5.85 0.18
C LEU A 471 17.93 -5.67 0.29
N ALA A 472 17.48 -4.50 0.72
CA ALA A 472 16.06 -4.17 0.74
C ALA A 472 15.44 -4.19 -0.67
N GLU A 473 16.18 -3.72 -1.69
CA GLU A 473 15.79 -3.75 -3.09
C GLU A 473 15.65 -5.18 -3.63
N LEU A 474 16.56 -6.08 -3.29
CA LEU A 474 16.51 -7.50 -3.68
C LEU A 474 15.19 -8.15 -3.23
N TYR A 475 14.81 -7.96 -1.96
CA TYR A 475 13.55 -8.49 -1.44
C TYR A 475 12.33 -7.82 -2.07
N TYR A 476 12.37 -6.51 -2.27
CA TYR A 476 11.32 -5.78 -2.97
C TYR A 476 11.11 -6.30 -4.40
N LYS A 477 12.18 -6.47 -5.18
CA LYS A 477 12.15 -7.02 -6.54
C LYS A 477 11.74 -8.49 -6.59
N ALA A 478 11.91 -9.22 -5.50
CA ALA A 478 11.36 -10.58 -5.35
C ALA A 478 9.86 -10.59 -4.98
N GLY A 479 9.25 -9.42 -4.79
CA GLY A 479 7.84 -9.30 -4.40
C GLY A 479 7.57 -9.61 -2.94
N THR A 480 8.60 -9.64 -2.12
CA THR A 480 8.53 -9.94 -0.68
C THR A 480 9.17 -8.82 0.15
N ARG A 481 9.25 -9.01 1.44
CA ARG A 481 9.90 -8.09 2.38
C ARG A 481 11.04 -8.81 3.06
N GLN A 482 12.11 -8.08 3.34
CA GLN A 482 13.11 -8.56 4.26
C GLN A 482 12.44 -8.76 5.62
N VAL A 483 12.51 -9.97 6.16
CA VAL A 483 12.14 -10.26 7.53
C VAL A 483 13.37 -9.95 8.37
N LEU A 484 13.26 -8.95 9.24
CA LEU A 484 14.33 -8.50 10.13
C LEU A 484 14.29 -9.28 11.42
#